data_dea7c4eca1072d0732dcf03417aa9011
#
_entry.id   dea7c4eca1072d0732dcf03417aa9011
#
_cell.length_a   1.000
_cell.length_b   1.000
_cell.length_c   1.000
_cell.angle_alpha   90.00
_cell.angle_beta   90.00
_cell.angle_gamma   90.00
#
_symmetry.space_group_name_H-M   'P 1'
#
loop_
_entity.id
_entity.type
_entity.pdbx_description
1 polymer ?
#
loop_
_entity_poly.entity_id
_entity_poly.type
_entity_poly.pdbx_seq_one_letter_code
_entity_poly.pdbx_strand_id
1 'polypeptide(L)'
;MTVADIKSQPPTGAPLVYSAIAAVMSDVSKEGIGKDRRNDTQGYKFRGIDDVYNALAPVLAKHDLCIVPSVLSREVVERKNSKGNALFYVTCQVEFTPICANDGSSIKAVTYGEAMDSGDKATNKAMSAAYKYMAMQTFCIPTEGDNDADQTTHEVVHEPRRRNIVTNPSTGKKIDTESANQQRKNGAWERFTDRVQGYVEARDADGLKQWFNGDEMATYIAGWVFKDQANEHFEAAVEHIEKLER
;
A
#
# COMPACT_ATOMS: atom_id res chain seq x y z
N MET A 1 -50.40 -25.43 -17.43
CA MET A 1 -49.61 -24.23 -17.16
C MET A 1 -48.18 -24.54 -17.54
N THR A 2 -47.77 -24.04 -18.68
CA THR A 2 -46.44 -24.27 -19.25
C THR A 2 -45.48 -23.23 -18.67
N VAL A 3 -44.25 -23.66 -18.36
CA VAL A 3 -43.16 -22.88 -17.72
C VAL A 3 -42.68 -21.68 -18.60
N ALA A 4 -43.37 -21.34 -19.65
CA ALA A 4 -42.92 -20.38 -20.69
C ALA A 4 -43.33 -18.92 -20.47
N ASP A 5 -44.06 -18.56 -19.42
CA ASP A 5 -44.65 -17.21 -19.28
C ASP A 5 -44.12 -16.37 -18.09
N ILE A 6 -43.01 -16.70 -17.51
CA ILE A 6 -42.31 -15.79 -16.59
C ILE A 6 -41.32 -14.93 -17.40
N LYS A 7 -41.83 -14.08 -18.27
CA LYS A 7 -41.13 -12.89 -18.70
C LYS A 7 -41.11 -11.92 -17.50
N SER A 8 -40.03 -11.92 -16.74
CA SER A 8 -39.75 -10.87 -15.77
C SER A 8 -39.77 -9.53 -16.50
N GLN A 9 -40.82 -8.73 -16.33
CA GLN A 9 -40.76 -7.32 -16.73
C GLN A 9 -39.63 -6.67 -15.94
N PRO A 10 -38.72 -5.88 -16.57
CA PRO A 10 -37.74 -5.11 -15.83
C PRO A 10 -38.48 -4.18 -14.86
N PRO A 11 -37.97 -4.02 -13.64
CA PRO A 11 -38.61 -3.14 -12.65
C PRO A 11 -38.72 -1.73 -13.22
N THR A 12 -39.91 -1.15 -13.16
CA THR A 12 -40.27 0.20 -13.69
C THR A 12 -39.80 1.34 -12.76
N GLY A 13 -38.79 1.10 -11.91
CA GLY A 13 -38.22 2.07 -10.95
C GLY A 13 -36.72 2.01 -10.86
N ALA A 14 -36.12 2.98 -10.17
CA ALA A 14 -34.72 2.92 -9.83
C ALA A 14 -34.41 1.66 -8.98
N PRO A 15 -33.26 0.98 -9.17
CA PRO A 15 -32.91 -0.21 -8.41
C PRO A 15 -32.92 0.06 -6.90
N LEU A 16 -33.66 -0.76 -6.14
CA LEU A 16 -33.85 -0.55 -4.70
C LEU A 16 -32.61 -0.78 -3.88
N VAL A 17 -31.60 -1.46 -4.42
CA VAL A 17 -30.29 -1.67 -3.74
C VAL A 17 -29.64 -0.35 -3.30
N TYR A 18 -29.78 0.73 -4.08
CA TYR A 18 -29.20 2.02 -3.73
C TYR A 18 -29.87 2.66 -2.52
N SER A 19 -31.21 2.61 -2.46
CA SER A 19 -31.98 3.10 -1.32
C SER A 19 -31.74 2.24 -0.07
N ALA A 20 -31.63 0.91 -0.24
CA ALA A 20 -31.33 -0.01 0.86
C ALA A 20 -29.94 0.27 1.45
N ILE A 21 -28.91 0.46 0.61
CA ILE A 21 -27.55 0.83 1.07
C ILE A 21 -27.58 2.17 1.81
N ALA A 22 -28.25 3.19 1.27
CA ALA A 22 -28.37 4.50 1.91
C ALA A 22 -29.07 4.42 3.28
N ALA A 23 -30.08 3.57 3.40
CA ALA A 23 -30.79 3.34 4.66
C ALA A 23 -29.91 2.63 5.69
N VAL A 24 -29.13 1.62 5.28
CA VAL A 24 -28.11 0.98 6.14
C VAL A 24 -27.08 2.01 6.61
N MET A 25 -26.55 2.84 5.71
CA MET A 25 -25.62 3.92 6.05
C MET A 25 -26.20 4.87 7.11
N SER A 26 -27.45 5.27 6.94
CA SER A 26 -28.15 6.13 7.89
C SER A 26 -28.28 5.50 9.28
N ASP A 27 -28.53 4.21 9.36
CA ASP A 27 -28.68 3.54 10.66
C ASP A 27 -27.32 3.30 11.34
N VAL A 28 -26.32 2.81 10.62
CA VAL A 28 -24.98 2.57 11.22
C VAL A 28 -24.24 3.86 11.57
N SER A 29 -24.57 4.99 10.94
CA SER A 29 -23.97 6.29 11.27
C SER A 29 -24.39 6.82 12.64
N LYS A 30 -25.51 6.35 13.20
CA LYS A 30 -26.03 6.82 14.50
C LYS A 30 -25.26 6.21 15.67
N GLU A 31 -24.87 4.96 15.54
CA GLU A 31 -24.25 4.20 16.66
C GLU A 31 -22.77 3.92 16.39
N GLY A 32 -22.37 3.85 15.13
CA GLY A 32 -21.02 3.44 14.76
C GLY A 32 -20.73 1.97 15.14
N ILE A 33 -19.49 1.54 14.96
CA ILE A 33 -19.01 0.25 15.47
C ILE A 33 -17.74 0.53 16.28
N GLY A 34 -17.81 0.31 17.58
CA GLY A 34 -16.72 0.60 18.52
C GLY A 34 -15.45 -0.24 18.27
N LYS A 35 -14.29 0.25 18.72
CA LYS A 35 -13.02 -0.48 18.79
C LYS A 35 -12.83 -1.03 20.22
N ASP A 36 -13.63 -2.01 20.61
CA ASP A 36 -13.66 -2.50 21.99
C ASP A 36 -12.61 -3.59 22.25
N ARG A 37 -11.99 -4.13 21.22
CA ARG A 37 -10.93 -5.14 21.34
C ARG A 37 -9.56 -4.50 21.32
N ARG A 38 -8.64 -5.02 22.14
CA ARG A 38 -7.25 -4.59 22.24
C ARG A 38 -6.30 -5.72 21.84
N ASN A 39 -5.31 -5.41 21.01
CA ASN A 39 -4.17 -6.29 20.80
C ASN A 39 -3.09 -5.96 21.84
N ASP A 40 -2.99 -6.75 22.89
CA ASP A 40 -2.06 -6.51 24.00
C ASP A 40 -0.59 -6.65 23.59
N THR A 41 -0.29 -7.42 22.54
CA THR A 41 1.07 -7.61 22.03
C THR A 41 1.58 -6.37 21.27
N GLN A 42 0.70 -5.69 20.55
CA GLN A 42 1.04 -4.53 19.72
C GLN A 42 0.45 -3.20 20.23
N GLY A 43 -0.36 -3.25 21.29
CA GLY A 43 -0.86 -2.08 22.01
C GLY A 43 -1.97 -1.26 21.35
N TYR A 44 -2.56 -1.71 20.23
CA TYR A 44 -3.61 -0.98 19.54
C TYR A 44 -5.02 -1.57 19.76
N LYS A 45 -6.05 -0.71 19.62
CA LYS A 45 -7.45 -1.13 19.64
C LYS A 45 -7.92 -1.47 18.22
N PHE A 46 -8.76 -2.49 18.08
CA PHE A 46 -9.30 -2.91 16.78
C PHE A 46 -10.75 -3.40 16.90
N ARG A 47 -11.45 -3.44 15.75
CA ARG A 47 -12.75 -4.07 15.61
C ARG A 47 -12.56 -5.53 15.22
N GLY A 48 -13.13 -6.45 15.99
CA GLY A 48 -13.22 -7.85 15.59
C GLY A 48 -14.17 -8.02 14.41
N ILE A 49 -14.05 -9.15 13.69
CA ILE A 49 -15.02 -9.49 12.65
C ILE A 49 -16.42 -9.74 13.24
N ASP A 50 -16.49 -10.31 14.42
CA ASP A 50 -17.75 -10.59 15.11
C ASP A 50 -18.48 -9.29 15.46
N ASP A 51 -17.75 -8.23 15.86
CA ASP A 51 -18.33 -6.94 16.20
C ASP A 51 -18.99 -6.32 14.96
N VAL A 52 -18.36 -6.48 13.79
CA VAL A 52 -18.90 -5.99 12.52
C VAL A 52 -20.14 -6.79 12.10
N TYR A 53 -20.11 -8.12 12.18
CA TYR A 53 -21.26 -8.96 11.88
C TYR A 53 -22.44 -8.69 12.82
N ASN A 54 -22.18 -8.61 14.11
CA ASN A 54 -23.24 -8.38 15.11
C ASN A 54 -23.90 -7.01 14.96
N ALA A 55 -23.14 -5.98 14.57
CA ALA A 55 -23.71 -4.67 14.30
C ALA A 55 -24.48 -4.59 12.98
N LEU A 56 -23.95 -5.23 11.93
CA LEU A 56 -24.54 -5.11 10.59
C LEU A 56 -25.71 -6.06 10.34
N ALA A 57 -25.69 -7.27 10.88
CA ALA A 57 -26.72 -8.28 10.57
C ALA A 57 -28.16 -7.79 10.82
N PRO A 58 -28.49 -7.17 11.98
CA PRO A 58 -29.84 -6.66 12.22
C PRO A 58 -30.22 -5.50 11.29
N VAL A 59 -29.26 -4.63 10.95
CA VAL A 59 -29.49 -3.48 10.07
C VAL A 59 -29.68 -3.91 8.63
N LEU A 60 -28.88 -4.85 8.14
CA LEU A 60 -29.04 -5.43 6.80
C LEU A 60 -30.40 -6.11 6.66
N ALA A 61 -30.79 -6.95 7.65
CA ALA A 61 -32.09 -7.60 7.65
C ALA A 61 -33.25 -6.62 7.70
N LYS A 62 -33.17 -5.51 8.45
CA LYS A 62 -34.15 -4.45 8.52
C LYS A 62 -34.43 -3.77 7.16
N HIS A 63 -33.39 -3.67 6.33
CA HIS A 63 -33.45 -3.00 5.03
C HIS A 63 -33.47 -3.97 3.84
N ASP A 64 -33.80 -5.24 4.09
CA ASP A 64 -33.94 -6.28 3.06
C ASP A 64 -32.66 -6.41 2.18
N LEU A 65 -31.49 -6.18 2.76
CA LEU A 65 -30.21 -6.24 2.07
C LEU A 65 -29.44 -7.47 2.53
N CYS A 66 -28.99 -8.29 1.59
CA CYS A 66 -28.06 -9.38 1.86
C CYS A 66 -26.75 -9.17 1.10
N ILE A 67 -25.67 -9.74 1.61
CA ILE A 67 -24.32 -9.62 1.00
C ILE A 67 -23.78 -11.01 0.73
N VAL A 68 -23.49 -11.30 -0.55
CA VAL A 68 -22.96 -12.59 -1.00
C VAL A 68 -21.50 -12.42 -1.40
N PRO A 69 -20.54 -13.09 -0.71
CA PRO A 69 -19.13 -13.04 -1.08
C PRO A 69 -18.78 -14.04 -2.19
N SER A 70 -17.85 -13.65 -3.06
CA SER A 70 -17.23 -14.51 -4.05
C SER A 70 -15.71 -14.28 -4.04
N VAL A 71 -14.90 -15.31 -3.78
CA VAL A 71 -13.44 -15.20 -3.82
C VAL A 71 -13.00 -15.26 -5.28
N LEU A 72 -12.43 -14.16 -5.77
CA LEU A 72 -11.95 -14.05 -7.16
C LEU A 72 -10.54 -14.60 -7.31
N SER A 73 -9.66 -14.32 -6.35
CA SER A 73 -8.30 -14.86 -6.33
C SER A 73 -7.80 -15.05 -4.90
N ARG A 74 -6.82 -15.91 -4.77
CA ARG A 74 -6.10 -16.17 -3.51
C ARG A 74 -4.63 -16.40 -3.80
N GLU A 75 -3.79 -15.59 -3.20
CA GLU A 75 -2.34 -15.72 -3.27
C GLU A 75 -1.79 -16.11 -1.91
N VAL A 76 -0.75 -16.93 -1.89
CA VAL A 76 -0.08 -17.37 -0.66
C VAL A 76 1.42 -17.24 -0.84
N VAL A 77 2.05 -16.53 0.07
CA VAL A 77 3.51 -16.42 0.16
C VAL A 77 3.96 -17.05 1.48
N GLU A 78 4.71 -18.12 1.40
CA GLU A 78 5.34 -18.71 2.57
C GLU A 78 6.64 -17.96 2.90
N ARG A 79 6.79 -17.60 4.17
CA ARG A 79 8.03 -17.04 4.74
C ARG A 79 8.40 -17.82 6.00
N LYS A 80 9.63 -17.67 6.45
CA LYS A 80 10.08 -18.23 7.73
C LYS A 80 10.27 -17.10 8.75
N ASN A 81 9.83 -17.34 9.98
CA ASN A 81 10.12 -16.44 11.09
C ASN A 81 11.58 -16.60 11.57
N SER A 82 12.01 -15.77 12.52
CA SER A 82 13.38 -15.80 13.08
C SER A 82 13.76 -17.14 13.74
N LYS A 83 12.76 -17.99 14.07
CA LYS A 83 12.93 -19.34 14.66
C LYS A 83 12.89 -20.45 13.61
N GLY A 84 12.75 -20.11 12.31
CA GLY A 84 12.67 -21.07 11.20
C GLY A 84 11.27 -21.66 10.95
N ASN A 85 10.25 -21.26 11.70
CA ASN A 85 8.87 -21.74 11.51
C ASN A 85 8.21 -21.05 10.31
N ALA A 86 7.37 -21.79 9.58
CA ALA A 86 6.62 -21.25 8.46
C ALA A 86 5.61 -20.18 8.91
N LEU A 87 5.47 -19.13 8.10
CA LEU A 87 4.45 -18.11 8.17
C LEU A 87 3.81 -17.99 6.80
N PHE A 88 2.49 -18.03 6.75
CA PHE A 88 1.73 -17.91 5.52
C PHE A 88 1.12 -16.51 5.43
N TYR A 89 1.55 -15.73 4.44
CA TYR A 89 0.95 -14.46 4.08
C TYR A 89 -0.08 -14.74 2.98
N VAL A 90 -1.34 -14.45 3.25
CA VAL A 90 -2.43 -14.71 2.33
C VAL A 90 -3.07 -13.39 1.94
N THR A 91 -3.19 -13.17 0.63
CA THR A 91 -3.97 -12.09 0.03
C THR A 91 -5.16 -12.71 -0.70
N CYS A 92 -6.37 -12.29 -0.37
CA CYS A 92 -7.59 -12.66 -1.06
C CYS A 92 -8.20 -11.44 -1.74
N GLN A 93 -8.53 -11.56 -3.03
CA GLN A 93 -9.41 -10.63 -3.71
C GLN A 93 -10.84 -11.18 -3.62
N VAL A 94 -11.74 -10.41 -3.03
CA VAL A 94 -13.11 -10.84 -2.79
C VAL A 94 -14.09 -9.84 -3.38
N GLU A 95 -15.00 -10.33 -4.21
CA GLU A 95 -16.18 -9.60 -4.66
C GLU A 95 -17.30 -9.83 -3.64
N PHE A 96 -17.88 -8.76 -3.17
CA PHE A 96 -19.10 -8.78 -2.37
C PHE A 96 -20.23 -8.21 -3.19
N THR A 97 -21.37 -8.89 -3.20
CA THR A 97 -22.57 -8.48 -3.94
C THR A 97 -23.69 -8.16 -2.96
N PRO A 98 -23.86 -6.89 -2.56
CA PRO A 98 -25.10 -6.44 -1.91
C PRO A 98 -26.29 -6.62 -2.85
N ILE A 99 -27.33 -7.32 -2.37
CA ILE A 99 -28.54 -7.65 -3.12
C ILE A 99 -29.74 -7.18 -2.31
N CYS A 100 -30.61 -6.37 -2.91
CA CYS A 100 -31.89 -6.04 -2.31
C CYS A 100 -32.87 -7.20 -2.55
N ALA A 101 -33.44 -7.77 -1.48
CA ALA A 101 -34.32 -8.91 -1.56
C ALA A 101 -35.68 -8.57 -2.19
N ASN A 102 -36.09 -7.28 -2.18
CA ASN A 102 -37.39 -6.85 -2.67
C ASN A 102 -37.50 -6.84 -4.20
N ASP A 103 -36.38 -6.53 -4.91
CA ASP A 103 -36.41 -6.43 -6.38
C ASP A 103 -35.28 -7.23 -7.05
N GLY A 104 -34.38 -7.85 -6.27
CA GLY A 104 -33.21 -8.58 -6.77
C GLY A 104 -32.13 -7.70 -7.37
N SER A 105 -32.26 -6.38 -7.27
CA SER A 105 -31.20 -5.46 -7.72
C SER A 105 -29.95 -5.60 -6.87
N SER A 106 -28.78 -5.43 -7.50
CA SER A 106 -27.51 -5.63 -6.83
C SER A 106 -26.42 -4.73 -7.40
N ILE A 107 -25.37 -4.54 -6.60
CA ILE A 107 -24.10 -3.92 -7.03
C ILE A 107 -22.93 -4.83 -6.66
N LYS A 108 -21.76 -4.55 -7.22
CA LYS A 108 -20.55 -5.29 -6.91
C LYS A 108 -19.55 -4.37 -6.20
N ALA A 109 -18.99 -4.86 -5.11
CA ALA A 109 -17.90 -4.22 -4.39
C ALA A 109 -16.72 -5.20 -4.29
N VAL A 110 -15.57 -4.84 -4.81
CA VAL A 110 -14.36 -5.67 -4.77
C VAL A 110 -13.37 -5.08 -3.80
N THR A 111 -12.88 -5.91 -2.87
CA THR A 111 -11.83 -5.51 -1.93
C THR A 111 -10.75 -6.57 -1.84
N TYR A 112 -9.61 -6.18 -1.27
CA TYR A 112 -8.54 -7.10 -0.89
C TYR A 112 -8.55 -7.28 0.62
N GLY A 113 -8.26 -8.52 1.05
CA GLY A 113 -7.99 -8.84 2.44
C GLY A 113 -6.65 -9.52 2.56
N GLU A 114 -5.86 -9.08 3.51
CA GLU A 114 -4.54 -9.63 3.76
C GLU A 114 -4.42 -10.11 5.20
N ALA A 115 -3.76 -11.23 5.39
CA ALA A 115 -3.49 -11.76 6.72
C ALA A 115 -2.27 -12.66 6.74
N MET A 116 -1.66 -12.71 7.90
CA MET A 116 -0.57 -13.63 8.21
C MET A 116 -1.01 -14.60 9.30
N ASP A 117 -0.66 -15.86 9.13
CA ASP A 117 -0.83 -16.89 10.17
C ASP A 117 0.27 -17.96 10.07
N SER A 118 0.57 -18.61 11.17
CA SER A 118 1.53 -19.71 11.24
C SER A 118 0.89 -21.09 10.99
N GLY A 119 -0.42 -21.14 10.70
CA GLY A 119 -1.19 -22.37 10.54
C GLY A 119 -2.28 -22.25 9.48
N ASP A 120 -3.41 -22.88 9.72
CA ASP A 120 -4.52 -23.09 8.79
C ASP A 120 -5.51 -21.91 8.67
N LYS A 121 -5.33 -20.84 9.46
CA LYS A 121 -6.32 -19.75 9.58
C LYS A 121 -6.02 -18.52 8.74
N ALA A 122 -4.91 -18.48 7.99
CA ALA A 122 -4.51 -17.31 7.24
C ALA A 122 -5.59 -16.85 6.22
N THR A 123 -6.17 -17.81 5.47
CA THR A 123 -7.24 -17.50 4.51
C THR A 123 -8.49 -16.94 5.19
N ASN A 124 -8.94 -17.54 6.29
CA ASN A 124 -10.12 -17.06 7.02
C ASN A 124 -9.90 -15.65 7.59
N LYS A 125 -8.70 -15.36 8.09
CA LYS A 125 -8.31 -14.04 8.54
C LYS A 125 -8.30 -13.02 7.40
N ALA A 126 -7.77 -13.39 6.22
CA ALA A 126 -7.77 -12.54 5.03
C ALA A 126 -9.19 -12.22 4.55
N MET A 127 -10.08 -13.21 4.49
CA MET A 127 -11.50 -13.00 4.16
C MET A 127 -12.21 -12.13 5.18
N SER A 128 -11.94 -12.27 6.47
CA SER A 128 -12.48 -11.42 7.53
C SER A 128 -12.00 -9.97 7.38
N ALA A 129 -10.74 -9.75 6.99
CA ALA A 129 -10.21 -8.45 6.70
C ALA A 129 -10.93 -7.82 5.48
N ALA A 130 -11.07 -8.57 4.37
CA ALA A 130 -11.78 -8.11 3.19
C ALA A 130 -13.21 -7.69 3.50
N TYR A 131 -13.97 -8.48 4.27
CA TYR A 131 -15.33 -8.14 4.66
C TYR A 131 -15.39 -6.86 5.50
N LYS A 132 -14.52 -6.70 6.50
CA LYS A 132 -14.49 -5.49 7.32
C LYS A 132 -14.23 -4.23 6.49
N TYR A 133 -13.27 -4.27 5.58
CA TYR A 133 -12.97 -3.12 4.72
C TYR A 133 -14.11 -2.84 3.73
N MET A 134 -14.69 -3.88 3.12
CA MET A 134 -15.89 -3.72 2.27
C MET A 134 -17.01 -3.04 3.05
N ALA A 135 -17.33 -3.52 4.25
CA ALA A 135 -18.41 -2.97 5.06
C ALA A 135 -18.15 -1.50 5.44
N MET A 136 -16.93 -1.18 5.92
CA MET A 136 -16.57 0.19 6.28
C MET A 136 -16.63 1.15 5.11
N GLN A 137 -16.18 0.73 3.93
CA GLN A 137 -16.16 1.56 2.72
C GLN A 137 -17.55 1.68 2.09
N THR A 138 -18.30 0.56 1.98
CA THR A 138 -19.61 0.55 1.34
C THR A 138 -20.67 1.32 2.16
N PHE A 139 -20.61 1.20 3.49
CA PHE A 139 -21.59 1.82 4.38
C PHE A 139 -21.07 3.08 5.09
N CYS A 140 -19.87 3.56 4.74
CA CYS A 140 -19.24 4.74 5.36
C CYS A 140 -19.33 4.69 6.90
N ILE A 141 -19.01 3.52 7.48
CA ILE A 141 -19.13 3.31 8.92
C ILE A 141 -18.15 4.25 9.66
N PRO A 142 -18.63 5.11 10.58
CA PRO A 142 -17.76 6.01 11.32
C PRO A 142 -16.66 5.26 12.08
N THR A 143 -15.46 5.80 12.03
CA THR A 143 -14.32 5.28 12.78
C THR A 143 -13.97 6.27 13.88
N GLU A 144 -14.12 5.85 15.14
CA GLU A 144 -13.63 6.66 16.27
C GLU A 144 -12.10 6.57 16.35
N GLY A 145 -11.48 7.74 16.51
CA GLY A 145 -10.04 7.86 16.73
C GLY A 145 -9.21 7.57 15.51
N ASP A 146 -7.92 7.67 15.72
CA ASP A 146 -6.84 7.59 14.77
C ASP A 146 -6.83 6.26 14.00
N ASN A 147 -7.39 6.26 12.80
CA ASN A 147 -7.48 5.08 11.93
C ASN A 147 -6.87 5.37 10.55
N ASP A 148 -6.15 6.49 10.48
CA ASP A 148 -5.42 6.87 9.29
C ASP A 148 -4.21 5.94 9.15
N ALA A 149 -4.25 5.04 8.19
CA ALA A 149 -3.15 4.13 7.90
C ALA A 149 -1.87 4.90 7.51
N ASP A 150 -2.02 6.15 7.07
CA ASP A 150 -0.91 7.00 6.66
C ASP A 150 -0.19 7.65 7.87
N GLN A 151 -0.79 7.63 9.07
CA GLN A 151 -0.14 8.18 10.28
C GLN A 151 0.97 7.29 10.83
N THR A 152 1.01 6.03 10.49
CA THR A 152 2.09 5.12 10.90
C THR A 152 2.84 4.62 9.69
N THR A 153 3.81 5.39 9.23
CA THR A 153 4.85 4.86 8.34
C THR A 153 5.68 3.88 9.14
N HIS A 154 5.45 2.57 8.95
CA HIS A 154 6.36 1.58 9.47
C HIS A 154 7.70 1.78 8.78
N GLU A 155 8.76 2.05 9.54
CA GLU A 155 10.11 1.92 9.02
C GLU A 155 10.20 0.53 8.38
N VAL A 156 10.47 0.51 7.08
CA VAL A 156 10.79 -0.74 6.39
C VAL A 156 12.05 -1.25 7.07
N VAL A 157 11.90 -2.25 7.93
CA VAL A 157 13.05 -2.98 8.45
C VAL A 157 13.70 -3.61 7.24
N HIS A 158 14.70 -2.93 6.70
CA HIS A 158 15.58 -3.54 5.72
C HIS A 158 16.08 -4.82 6.36
N GLU A 159 15.89 -5.97 5.67
CA GLU A 159 16.51 -7.22 6.09
C GLU A 159 17.96 -6.90 6.47
N PRO A 160 18.46 -7.40 7.61
CA PRO A 160 19.84 -7.13 7.99
C PRO A 160 20.70 -7.63 6.83
N ARG A 161 21.19 -6.69 6.01
CA ARG A 161 22.12 -6.99 4.92
C ARG A 161 23.23 -7.81 5.54
N ARG A 162 23.51 -8.99 5.00
CA ARG A 162 24.67 -9.79 5.41
C ARG A 162 25.88 -8.89 5.32
N ARG A 163 26.36 -8.42 6.47
CA ARG A 163 27.53 -7.53 6.53
C ARG A 163 28.71 -8.31 6.02
N ASN A 164 29.22 -7.96 4.86
CA ASN A 164 30.51 -8.46 4.37
C ASN A 164 31.63 -7.80 5.18
N ILE A 165 31.89 -8.36 6.34
CA ILE A 165 32.93 -7.89 7.23
C ILE A 165 34.25 -8.49 6.75
N VAL A 166 35.14 -7.67 6.21
CA VAL A 166 36.49 -8.04 5.85
C VAL A 166 37.43 -7.51 6.95
N THR A 167 38.28 -8.38 7.47
CA THR A 167 39.33 -7.97 8.43
C THR A 167 40.51 -7.45 7.65
N ASN A 168 40.92 -6.22 7.91
CA ASN A 168 42.14 -5.65 7.32
C ASN A 168 43.37 -6.43 7.83
N PRO A 169 44.12 -7.07 6.93
CA PRO A 169 45.25 -7.93 7.35
C PRO A 169 46.36 -7.18 8.06
N SER A 170 46.52 -5.87 7.79
CA SER A 170 47.60 -5.05 8.36
C SER A 170 47.24 -4.43 9.70
N THR A 171 45.97 -4.25 10.03
CA THR A 171 45.54 -3.53 11.24
C THR A 171 44.63 -4.37 12.14
N GLY A 172 44.19 -5.55 11.72
CA GLY A 172 43.20 -6.38 12.43
C GLY A 172 41.81 -5.78 12.57
N LYS A 173 41.56 -4.59 11.98
CA LYS A 173 40.29 -3.87 12.11
C LYS A 173 39.22 -4.47 11.18
N LYS A 174 38.06 -4.78 11.73
CA LYS A 174 36.89 -5.23 10.95
C LYS A 174 36.29 -4.06 10.19
N ILE A 175 36.18 -4.17 8.87
CA ILE A 175 35.63 -3.15 7.99
C ILE A 175 34.38 -3.75 7.31
N ASP A 176 33.27 -3.10 7.48
CA ASP A 176 32.07 -3.37 6.68
C ASP A 176 32.24 -2.71 5.30
N THR A 177 32.59 -3.52 4.31
CA THR A 177 32.92 -3.04 2.95
C THR A 177 31.72 -2.44 2.24
N GLU A 178 30.50 -2.85 2.59
CA GLU A 178 29.30 -2.35 1.94
C GLU A 178 28.90 -0.98 2.47
N SER A 179 28.98 -0.76 3.78
CA SER A 179 28.80 0.56 4.40
C SER A 179 29.84 1.57 3.94
N ALA A 180 31.10 1.14 3.83
CA ALA A 180 32.19 1.99 3.33
C ALA A 180 32.00 2.38 1.84
N ASN A 181 31.52 1.44 1.00
CA ASN A 181 31.20 1.72 -0.39
C ASN A 181 29.99 2.64 -0.53
N GLN A 182 28.94 2.48 0.30
CA GLN A 182 27.78 3.36 0.28
C GLN A 182 28.15 4.79 0.72
N GLN A 183 28.98 4.94 1.75
CA GLN A 183 29.48 6.26 2.16
C GLN A 183 30.31 6.95 1.06
N ARG A 184 31.16 6.18 0.35
CA ARG A 184 31.92 6.70 -0.81
C ARG A 184 30.99 7.14 -1.94
N LYS A 185 29.93 6.39 -2.24
CA LYS A 185 28.95 6.74 -3.26
C LYS A 185 28.17 8.02 -2.89
N ASN A 186 27.72 8.12 -1.65
CA ASN A 186 27.02 9.32 -1.16
C ASN A 186 27.92 10.55 -1.22
N GLY A 187 29.16 10.47 -0.73
CA GLY A 187 30.10 11.56 -0.80
C GLY A 187 30.54 11.93 -2.24
N ALA A 188 30.48 10.99 -3.19
CA ALA A 188 30.72 11.30 -4.60
C ALA A 188 29.53 12.05 -5.22
N TRP A 189 28.31 11.67 -4.88
CA TRP A 189 27.10 12.36 -5.31
C TRP A 189 27.04 13.79 -4.77
N GLU A 190 27.29 13.99 -3.48
CA GLU A 190 27.37 15.32 -2.86
C GLU A 190 28.38 16.24 -3.58
N ARG A 191 29.61 15.75 -3.82
CA ARG A 191 30.60 16.54 -4.56
C ARG A 191 30.18 16.87 -5.99
N PHE A 192 29.46 15.96 -6.66
CA PHE A 192 28.92 16.21 -8.00
C PHE A 192 27.85 17.31 -7.96
N THR A 193 26.88 17.21 -7.07
CA THR A 193 25.79 18.19 -6.94
C THR A 193 26.32 19.57 -6.52
N ASP A 194 27.27 19.63 -5.59
CA ASP A 194 27.92 20.87 -5.19
C ASP A 194 28.64 21.54 -6.35
N ARG A 195 29.29 20.75 -7.21
CA ARG A 195 29.98 21.27 -8.39
C ARG A 195 29.02 21.81 -9.43
N VAL A 196 27.94 21.10 -9.72
CA VAL A 196 26.85 21.57 -10.61
C VAL A 196 26.24 22.86 -10.06
N GLN A 197 25.96 22.90 -8.77
CA GLN A 197 25.43 24.10 -8.10
C GLN A 197 26.33 25.32 -8.25
N GLY A 198 27.66 25.14 -8.17
CA GLY A 198 28.61 26.22 -8.40
C GLY A 198 28.53 26.82 -9.79
N TYR A 199 28.30 26.03 -10.84
CA TYR A 199 28.07 26.54 -12.20
C TYR A 199 26.70 27.24 -12.32
N VAL A 200 25.67 26.76 -11.64
CA VAL A 200 24.35 27.41 -11.60
C VAL A 200 24.43 28.79 -10.96
N GLU A 201 25.15 28.92 -9.84
CA GLU A 201 25.36 30.19 -9.15
C GLU A 201 26.20 31.18 -9.99
N ALA A 202 27.19 30.68 -10.73
CA ALA A 202 28.01 31.45 -11.64
C ALA A 202 27.31 31.78 -12.96
N ARG A 203 26.15 31.22 -13.24
CA ARG A 203 25.40 31.28 -14.52
C ARG A 203 26.26 30.87 -15.72
N ASP A 204 27.10 29.86 -15.57
CA ASP A 204 28.07 29.41 -16.57
C ASP A 204 27.61 28.07 -17.19
N ALA A 205 26.67 28.13 -18.16
CA ALA A 205 26.16 26.97 -18.88
C ALA A 205 27.24 26.30 -19.74
N ASP A 206 28.11 27.08 -20.37
CA ASP A 206 29.16 26.56 -21.25
C ASP A 206 30.26 25.85 -20.45
N GLY A 207 30.68 26.43 -19.32
CA GLY A 207 31.60 25.81 -18.39
C GLY A 207 31.04 24.50 -17.82
N LEU A 208 29.76 24.45 -17.47
CA LEU A 208 29.08 23.25 -17.01
C LEU A 208 29.08 22.17 -18.09
N LYS A 209 28.74 22.50 -19.36
CA LYS A 209 28.76 21.56 -20.48
C LYS A 209 30.18 21.05 -20.76
N GLN A 210 31.18 21.93 -20.73
CA GLN A 210 32.58 21.54 -20.92
C GLN A 210 33.08 20.61 -19.84
N TRP A 211 32.78 20.91 -18.58
CA TRP A 211 33.15 20.06 -17.46
C TRP A 211 32.46 18.69 -17.50
N PHE A 212 31.15 18.65 -17.76
CA PHE A 212 30.37 17.42 -17.76
C PHE A 212 30.78 16.46 -18.89
N ASN A 213 31.10 16.99 -20.08
CA ASN A 213 31.53 16.23 -21.24
C ASN A 213 33.07 15.98 -21.30
N GLY A 214 33.80 16.46 -20.30
CA GLY A 214 35.25 16.29 -20.23
C GLY A 214 35.66 14.87 -19.82
N ASP A 215 36.94 14.52 -20.12
CA ASP A 215 37.50 13.19 -19.84
C ASP A 215 37.44 12.81 -18.35
N GLU A 216 37.50 13.79 -17.48
CA GLU A 216 37.42 13.62 -16.02
C GLU A 216 36.03 13.04 -15.63
N MET A 217 34.98 13.57 -16.21
CA MET A 217 33.60 13.10 -15.95
C MET A 217 33.28 11.79 -16.64
N ALA A 218 33.78 11.57 -17.84
CA ALA A 218 33.58 10.30 -18.57
C ALA A 218 34.12 9.12 -17.73
N THR A 219 35.26 9.30 -17.07
CA THR A 219 35.84 8.29 -16.16
C THR A 219 35.04 8.13 -14.87
N TYR A 220 34.46 9.22 -14.37
CA TYR A 220 33.66 9.24 -13.14
C TYR A 220 32.30 8.54 -13.36
N ILE A 221 31.60 8.90 -14.44
CA ILE A 221 30.26 8.39 -14.76
C ILE A 221 30.29 6.93 -15.19
N ALA A 222 31.33 6.46 -15.86
CA ALA A 222 31.46 5.08 -16.33
C ALA A 222 31.38 4.01 -15.23
N GLY A 223 31.76 4.38 -13.99
CA GLY A 223 31.67 3.51 -12.80
C GLY A 223 30.49 3.82 -11.87
N TRP A 224 29.63 4.78 -12.19
CA TRP A 224 28.58 5.24 -11.28
C TRP A 224 27.29 4.47 -11.43
N VAL A 225 26.74 4.05 -10.29
CA VAL A 225 25.38 3.53 -10.19
C VAL A 225 24.32 4.63 -10.49
N PHE A 226 24.71 5.92 -10.41
CA PHE A 226 23.85 7.10 -10.57
C PHE A 226 24.02 7.80 -11.93
N LYS A 227 24.47 7.09 -12.95
CA LYS A 227 24.72 7.69 -14.28
C LYS A 227 23.52 8.43 -14.85
N ASP A 228 22.35 7.79 -14.80
CA ASP A 228 21.13 8.35 -15.34
C ASP A 228 20.67 9.58 -14.54
N GLN A 229 20.77 9.51 -13.21
CA GLN A 229 20.45 10.66 -12.33
C GLN A 229 21.42 11.84 -12.53
N ALA A 230 22.70 11.55 -12.80
CA ALA A 230 23.67 12.60 -13.09
C ALA A 230 23.37 13.31 -14.42
N ASN A 231 22.94 12.57 -15.44
CA ASN A 231 22.53 13.14 -16.72
C ASN A 231 21.28 14.02 -16.55
N GLU A 232 20.23 13.53 -15.87
CA GLU A 232 19.02 14.29 -15.60
C GLU A 232 19.30 15.59 -14.83
N HIS A 233 20.16 15.50 -13.81
CA HIS A 233 20.52 16.67 -13.00
C HIS A 233 21.34 17.69 -13.79
N PHE A 234 22.24 17.25 -14.65
CA PHE A 234 23.01 18.11 -15.55
C PHE A 234 22.10 18.82 -16.55
N GLU A 235 21.21 18.10 -17.24
CA GLU A 235 20.29 18.68 -18.22
C GLU A 235 19.36 19.74 -17.59
N ALA A 236 18.82 19.45 -16.40
CA ALA A 236 18.00 20.38 -15.65
C ALA A 236 18.77 21.67 -15.25
N ALA A 237 20.05 21.51 -14.85
CA ALA A 237 20.88 22.65 -14.47
C ALA A 237 21.20 23.55 -15.68
N VAL A 238 21.55 22.95 -16.83
CA VAL A 238 21.80 23.70 -18.07
C VAL A 238 20.55 24.47 -18.50
N GLU A 239 19.41 23.82 -18.55
CA GLU A 239 18.14 24.45 -18.92
C GLU A 239 17.79 25.63 -17.97
N HIS A 240 18.06 25.46 -16.68
CA HIS A 240 17.84 26.50 -15.69
C HIS A 240 18.72 27.72 -15.93
N ILE A 241 20.02 27.53 -16.17
CA ILE A 241 20.97 28.64 -16.46
C ILE A 241 20.53 29.38 -17.74
N GLU A 242 20.24 28.65 -18.82
CA GLU A 242 19.83 29.24 -20.10
C GLU A 242 18.51 30.04 -20.00
N LYS A 243 17.62 29.67 -19.07
CA LYS A 243 16.41 30.45 -18.78
C LYS A 243 16.68 31.72 -18.00
N LEU A 244 17.73 31.78 -17.20
CA LEU A 244 18.11 32.99 -16.44
C LEU A 244 18.87 34.00 -17.30
N GLU A 245 19.38 33.61 -18.47
CA GLU A 245 20.09 34.48 -19.41
C GLU A 245 19.18 35.08 -20.48
N ARG A 246 17.91 34.67 -20.57
CA ARG A 246 16.88 35.22 -21.44
C ARG A 246 16.05 36.31 -20.73
#